data_a93bb0ead3a7b0cb10fa0aaf4291c3bb
#
_entry.id   a93bb0ead3a7b0cb10fa0aaf4291c3bb
#
_cell.length_a   1.000
_cell.length_b   1.000
_cell.length_c   1.000
_cell.angle_alpha   90.00
_cell.angle_beta   90.00
_cell.angle_gamma   90.00
#
_symmetry.space_group_name_H-M   'P 1'
#
loop_
_entity.id
_entity.type
_entity.pdbx_description
1 polymer ?
#
loop_
_entity_poly.entity_id
_entity_poly.type
_entity_poly.pdbx_seq_one_letter_code
_entity_poly.pdbx_strand_id
1 'polypeptide(L)'
;MTQISSAMAHDPFNSGIYCGRVNHCRHMPTLYRFGYDIAMLAIDLDEMTGLTAVSKLFSTDKFTPLKFKPSDYLNALQQQFGDQFALSQACKGNDAAALKQRVLATIKYLGAAQICDKVIFSGQIRHCGFYFSPVNFYFCYQQNEMICMLAEVSNTPWNERHCYLVDIAHRTQTDKVFHVSPFMNLDMHYVWRITPPGKHLNVTIENRNDNNDKLFDASLALTRRPITASSMRQFMLSYPLMTTKIMLGIYWQALKLFCKRIPFVGKQTVKSN
;
A
#
# COMPACT_ATOMS: atom_id res chain seq x y z
N MET A 1 -24.52 2.40 41.92
CA MET A 1 -23.34 2.09 41.07
C MET A 1 -23.84 1.28 39.87
N THR A 2 -24.15 1.95 38.79
CA THR A 2 -24.70 1.34 37.58
C THR A 2 -23.52 1.14 36.60
N GLN A 3 -23.10 -0.09 36.47
CA GLN A 3 -22.11 -0.45 35.43
C GLN A 3 -22.76 -0.24 34.06
N ILE A 4 -22.30 0.76 33.34
CA ILE A 4 -22.56 0.89 31.90
C ILE A 4 -21.61 -0.06 31.19
N SER A 5 -22.09 -1.27 30.95
CA SER A 5 -21.48 -2.20 29.99
C SER A 5 -21.59 -1.58 28.62
N SER A 6 -20.50 -0.96 28.14
CA SER A 6 -20.39 -0.59 26.73
C SER A 6 -20.26 -1.89 25.94
N ALA A 7 -21.38 -2.42 25.46
CA ALA A 7 -21.37 -3.43 24.42
C ALA A 7 -20.55 -2.86 23.25
N MET A 8 -19.36 -3.40 23.03
CA MET A 8 -18.59 -3.15 21.82
C MET A 8 -19.49 -3.61 20.67
N ALA A 9 -20.08 -2.67 19.94
CA ALA A 9 -20.82 -2.97 18.73
C ALA A 9 -19.88 -3.78 17.83
N HIS A 10 -20.27 -5.00 17.52
CA HIS A 10 -19.50 -5.89 16.66
C HIS A 10 -19.39 -5.19 15.31
N ASP A 11 -18.17 -4.82 14.90
CA ASP A 11 -17.93 -4.23 13.59
C ASP A 11 -18.28 -5.27 12.53
N PRO A 12 -19.27 -5.02 11.65
CA PRO A 12 -19.75 -6.01 10.69
C PRO A 12 -18.76 -6.25 9.55
N PHE A 13 -17.68 -5.45 9.45
CA PHE A 13 -16.74 -5.51 8.35
C PHE A 13 -15.33 -5.90 8.78
N ASN A 14 -14.62 -6.67 7.94
CA ASN A 14 -13.17 -6.83 8.00
C ASN A 14 -12.46 -5.52 7.59
N SER A 15 -13.10 -4.77 6.71
CA SER A 15 -12.66 -3.46 6.23
C SER A 15 -12.61 -2.43 7.35
N GLY A 16 -11.72 -1.44 7.24
CA GLY A 16 -11.57 -0.41 8.25
C GLY A 16 -10.89 0.85 7.72
N ILE A 17 -11.05 1.96 8.45
CA ILE A 17 -10.23 3.16 8.29
C ILE A 17 -9.04 3.00 9.24
N TYR A 18 -7.83 3.09 8.72
CA TYR A 18 -6.60 2.96 9.46
C TYR A 18 -5.88 4.30 9.52
N CYS A 19 -5.71 4.83 10.74
CA CYS A 19 -5.09 6.12 10.98
C CYS A 19 -3.84 5.94 11.84
N GLY A 20 -2.79 6.70 11.52
CA GLY A 20 -1.56 6.65 12.29
C GLY A 20 -0.45 7.43 11.60
N ARG A 21 0.75 6.87 11.60
CA ARG A 21 1.94 7.58 11.16
C ARG A 21 2.82 6.72 10.26
N VAL A 22 3.39 7.35 9.27
CA VAL A 22 4.52 6.83 8.50
C VAL A 22 5.79 7.53 8.95
N ASN A 23 6.85 6.77 9.17
CA ASN A 23 8.17 7.29 9.49
C ASN A 23 9.18 6.74 8.49
N HIS A 24 10.16 7.58 8.16
CA HIS A 24 11.27 7.25 7.30
C HIS A 24 12.57 7.59 8.05
N CYS A 25 13.53 6.69 8.03
CA CYS A 25 14.82 6.88 8.59
C CYS A 25 15.91 6.47 7.60
N ARG A 26 16.73 7.42 7.18
CA ARG A 26 17.97 7.17 6.47
C ARG A 26 19.09 7.10 7.51
N HIS A 27 19.85 6.01 7.49
CA HIS A 27 20.97 5.79 8.42
C HIS A 27 22.29 6.22 7.79
N MET A 28 22.46 6.00 6.50
CA MET A 28 23.70 6.30 5.77
C MET A 28 23.43 7.02 4.44
N PRO A 29 24.35 7.84 3.94
CA PRO A 29 25.62 8.29 4.55
C PRO A 29 25.40 9.28 5.69
N THR A 30 24.22 9.89 5.80
CA THR A 30 23.87 10.88 6.83
C THR A 30 22.54 10.50 7.46
N LEU A 31 22.49 10.50 8.79
CA LEU A 31 21.25 10.24 9.52
C LEU A 31 20.22 11.33 9.23
N TYR A 32 19.07 10.90 8.70
CA TYR A 32 17.96 11.79 8.43
C TYR A 32 16.63 11.10 8.71
N ARG A 33 15.79 11.71 9.53
CA ARG A 33 14.50 11.17 9.95
C ARG A 33 13.38 12.16 9.64
N PHE A 34 12.27 11.64 9.17
CA PHE A 34 11.04 12.40 9.04
C PHE A 34 9.82 11.48 9.13
N GLY A 35 8.70 12.04 9.50
CA GLY A 35 7.44 11.29 9.54
C GLY A 35 6.27 12.25 9.42
N TYR A 36 5.12 11.69 9.05
CA TYR A 36 3.86 12.43 8.93
C TYR A 36 2.67 11.51 9.22
N ASP A 37 1.58 12.14 9.63
CA ASP A 37 0.34 11.42 9.88
C ASP A 37 -0.33 11.07 8.56
N ILE A 38 -0.88 9.86 8.51
CA ILE A 38 -1.53 9.29 7.35
C ILE A 38 -2.79 8.55 7.76
N ALA A 39 -3.75 8.49 6.85
CA ALA A 39 -4.86 7.56 6.95
C ALA A 39 -5.02 6.81 5.64
N MET A 40 -5.37 5.54 5.74
CA MET A 40 -5.60 4.63 4.62
C MET A 40 -6.89 3.86 4.84
N LEU A 41 -7.51 3.37 3.78
CA LEU A 41 -8.55 2.37 3.88
C LEU A 41 -7.91 0.98 3.76
N ALA A 42 -8.29 0.06 4.64
CA ALA A 42 -8.13 -1.36 4.39
C ALA A 42 -9.50 -1.92 3.99
N ILE A 43 -9.59 -2.49 2.80
CA ILE A 43 -10.84 -2.92 2.17
C ILE A 43 -10.74 -4.40 1.84
N ASP A 44 -11.58 -5.22 2.48
CA ASP A 44 -11.85 -6.57 2.01
C ASP A 44 -12.61 -6.44 0.67
N LEU A 45 -12.01 -6.95 -0.40
CA LEU A 45 -12.56 -6.76 -1.75
C LEU A 45 -13.90 -7.46 -1.95
N ASP A 46 -14.26 -8.41 -1.09
CA ASP A 46 -15.54 -9.10 -1.11
C ASP A 46 -16.65 -8.31 -0.36
N GLU A 47 -16.29 -7.29 0.46
CA GLU A 47 -17.24 -6.48 1.22
C GLU A 47 -17.71 -5.21 0.48
N MET A 48 -17.27 -4.97 -0.75
CA MET A 48 -17.45 -3.70 -1.45
C MET A 48 -18.92 -3.24 -1.54
N THR A 49 -19.85 -4.16 -1.80
CA THR A 49 -21.28 -3.84 -1.89
C THR A 49 -21.81 -3.28 -0.58
N GLY A 50 -21.47 -3.89 0.55
CA GLY A 50 -21.83 -3.40 1.89
C GLY A 50 -21.21 -2.05 2.20
N LEU A 51 -19.94 -1.86 1.85
CA LEU A 51 -19.21 -0.62 2.14
C LEU A 51 -19.76 0.60 1.39
N THR A 52 -20.18 0.43 0.14
CA THR A 52 -20.79 1.53 -0.63
C THR A 52 -22.16 1.95 -0.09
N ALA A 53 -22.83 1.08 0.64
CA ALA A 53 -24.10 1.39 1.31
C ALA A 53 -23.93 2.20 2.61
N VAL A 54 -22.73 2.19 3.24
CA VAL A 54 -22.51 2.83 4.54
C VAL A 54 -22.57 4.36 4.45
N SER A 55 -22.07 4.97 3.36
CA SER A 55 -21.97 6.42 3.28
C SER A 55 -22.10 6.93 1.84
N LYS A 56 -22.91 7.95 1.64
CA LYS A 56 -23.01 8.68 0.37
C LYS A 56 -21.71 9.40 -0.05
N LEU A 57 -20.74 9.52 0.84
CA LEU A 57 -19.43 10.11 0.55
C LEU A 57 -18.50 9.14 -0.16
N PHE A 58 -18.81 7.84 -0.18
CA PHE A 58 -17.96 6.77 -0.73
C PHE A 58 -18.67 6.04 -1.87
N SER A 59 -17.96 5.79 -2.96
CA SER A 59 -18.49 5.03 -4.12
C SER A 59 -17.35 4.39 -4.91
N THR A 60 -17.69 3.43 -5.76
CA THR A 60 -16.80 2.82 -6.76
C THR A 60 -17.04 3.34 -8.18
N ASP A 61 -18.26 3.78 -8.49
CA ASP A 61 -18.73 4.15 -9.82
C ASP A 61 -19.06 5.65 -9.94
N LYS A 62 -19.75 6.22 -8.94
CA LYS A 62 -20.22 7.60 -8.95
C LYS A 62 -19.09 8.59 -8.63
N PHE A 63 -19.31 9.85 -9.01
CA PHE A 63 -18.47 10.93 -8.54
C PHE A 63 -18.81 11.25 -7.08
N THR A 64 -17.89 10.93 -6.19
CA THR A 64 -18.01 11.16 -4.75
C THR A 64 -16.69 11.70 -4.20
N PRO A 65 -16.69 12.41 -3.06
CA PRO A 65 -15.47 12.90 -2.44
C PRO A 65 -14.43 11.82 -2.16
N LEU A 66 -14.88 10.62 -1.77
CA LEU A 66 -14.06 9.43 -1.57
C LEU A 66 -14.47 8.41 -2.62
N LYS A 67 -13.52 8.00 -3.47
CA LYS A 67 -13.81 7.03 -4.52
C LYS A 67 -12.76 5.92 -4.56
N PHE A 68 -13.21 4.69 -4.44
CA PHE A 68 -12.40 3.52 -4.73
C PHE A 68 -12.57 3.14 -6.20
N LYS A 69 -11.54 3.34 -7.01
CA LYS A 69 -11.57 3.04 -8.43
C LYS A 69 -10.61 1.89 -8.74
N PRO A 70 -11.08 0.66 -8.91
CA PRO A 70 -10.23 -0.52 -9.10
C PRO A 70 -9.23 -0.43 -10.25
N SER A 71 -9.51 0.37 -11.29
CA SER A 71 -8.56 0.61 -12.40
C SER A 71 -7.36 1.51 -12.02
N ASP A 72 -7.34 2.10 -10.84
CA ASP A 72 -6.16 2.85 -10.36
C ASP A 72 -5.06 1.91 -9.84
N TYR A 73 -5.40 0.65 -9.59
CA TYR A 73 -4.53 -0.33 -8.94
C TYR A 73 -4.11 -1.43 -9.91
N LEU A 74 -2.87 -1.89 -9.78
CA LEU A 74 -2.27 -2.95 -10.60
C LEU A 74 -2.46 -2.70 -12.10
N ASN A 75 -2.29 -1.45 -12.54
CA ASN A 75 -2.48 -1.03 -13.93
C ASN A 75 -1.18 -1.02 -14.74
N ALA A 76 -0.03 -1.24 -14.14
CA ALA A 76 1.29 -1.28 -14.78
C ALA A 76 1.88 -2.69 -14.86
N LEU A 77 1.07 -3.75 -14.68
CA LEU A 77 1.54 -5.14 -14.67
C LEU A 77 2.21 -5.53 -15.99
N GLN A 78 1.65 -5.10 -17.12
CA GLN A 78 2.23 -5.40 -18.43
C GLN A 78 3.55 -4.65 -18.65
N GLN A 79 3.70 -3.45 -18.09
CA GLN A 79 4.95 -2.70 -18.11
C GLN A 79 6.05 -3.42 -17.30
N GLN A 80 5.68 -4.03 -16.17
CA GLN A 80 6.61 -4.75 -15.31
C GLN A 80 6.98 -6.13 -15.86
N PHE A 81 5.99 -6.88 -16.34
CA PHE A 81 6.14 -8.31 -16.66
C PHE A 81 6.18 -8.62 -18.17
N GLY A 82 5.94 -7.60 -19.01
CA GLY A 82 5.92 -7.77 -20.47
C GLY A 82 4.70 -8.57 -20.97
N ASP A 83 4.76 -8.96 -22.24
CA ASP A 83 3.67 -9.68 -22.92
C ASP A 83 3.47 -11.12 -22.39
N GLN A 84 4.43 -11.64 -21.65
CA GLN A 84 4.33 -12.97 -21.02
C GLN A 84 3.28 -13.01 -19.92
N PHE A 85 2.93 -11.86 -19.36
CA PHE A 85 1.90 -11.75 -18.33
C PHE A 85 0.53 -11.50 -18.96
N ALA A 86 -0.15 -12.59 -19.31
CA ALA A 86 -1.50 -12.52 -19.88
C ALA A 86 -2.58 -12.51 -18.78
N LEU A 87 -3.28 -11.38 -18.65
CA LEU A 87 -4.45 -11.28 -17.77
C LEU A 87 -5.66 -11.96 -18.42
N SER A 88 -6.34 -12.83 -17.69
CA SER A 88 -7.62 -13.40 -18.09
C SER A 88 -8.70 -12.33 -18.24
N GLN A 89 -9.80 -12.67 -18.92
CA GLN A 89 -10.94 -11.74 -19.09
C GLN A 89 -11.52 -11.29 -17.75
N ALA A 90 -11.52 -12.16 -16.72
CA ALA A 90 -11.98 -11.82 -15.36
C ALA A 90 -11.17 -10.70 -14.69
N CYS A 91 -9.91 -10.50 -15.11
CA CYS A 91 -9.04 -9.44 -14.60
C CYS A 91 -9.30 -8.07 -15.24
N LYS A 92 -9.98 -8.03 -16.41
CA LYS A 92 -10.15 -6.80 -17.21
C LYS A 92 -11.26 -5.89 -16.73
N GLY A 93 -12.13 -6.35 -15.82
CA GLY A 93 -13.18 -5.55 -15.21
C GLY A 93 -12.67 -4.36 -14.39
N ASN A 94 -13.56 -3.40 -14.12
CA ASN A 94 -13.28 -2.21 -13.32
C ASN A 94 -14.06 -2.22 -11.99
N ASP A 95 -14.23 -3.39 -11.40
CA ASP A 95 -14.84 -3.61 -10.10
C ASP A 95 -13.87 -4.28 -9.11
N ALA A 96 -14.30 -4.43 -7.87
CA ALA A 96 -13.49 -5.03 -6.82
C ALA A 96 -13.17 -6.51 -7.09
N ALA A 97 -14.09 -7.24 -7.72
CA ALA A 97 -13.88 -8.64 -8.08
C ALA A 97 -12.77 -8.79 -9.12
N ALA A 98 -12.79 -7.94 -10.16
CA ALA A 98 -11.72 -7.93 -11.16
C ALA A 98 -10.36 -7.51 -10.56
N LEU A 99 -10.33 -6.57 -9.60
CA LEU A 99 -9.11 -6.24 -8.88
C LEU A 99 -8.61 -7.45 -8.08
N LYS A 100 -9.49 -8.16 -7.36
CA LYS A 100 -9.14 -9.39 -6.65
C LYS A 100 -8.51 -10.41 -7.61
N GLN A 101 -9.10 -10.62 -8.79
CA GLN A 101 -8.53 -11.52 -9.79
C GLN A 101 -7.17 -11.05 -10.30
N ARG A 102 -6.94 -9.73 -10.50
CA ARG A 102 -5.61 -9.19 -10.84
C ARG A 102 -4.58 -9.50 -9.76
N VAL A 103 -4.94 -9.32 -8.48
CA VAL A 103 -4.06 -9.65 -7.35
C VAL A 103 -3.69 -11.14 -7.40
N LEU A 104 -4.70 -12.03 -7.49
CA LEU A 104 -4.49 -13.47 -7.50
C LEU A 104 -3.63 -13.94 -8.69
N ALA A 105 -3.86 -13.38 -9.89
CA ALA A 105 -3.04 -13.65 -11.05
C ALA A 105 -1.59 -13.18 -10.86
N THR A 106 -1.41 -12.00 -10.26
CA THR A 106 -0.08 -11.42 -10.03
C THR A 106 0.72 -12.22 -9.01
N ILE A 107 0.14 -12.59 -7.87
CA ILE A 107 0.86 -13.39 -6.87
C ILE A 107 1.21 -14.78 -7.40
N LYS A 108 0.31 -15.41 -8.17
CA LYS A 108 0.60 -16.68 -8.85
C LYS A 108 1.76 -16.57 -9.83
N TYR A 109 1.78 -15.51 -10.64
CA TYR A 109 2.87 -15.25 -11.60
C TYR A 109 4.21 -15.03 -10.88
N LEU A 110 4.19 -14.35 -9.73
CA LEU A 110 5.36 -14.10 -8.89
C LEU A 110 5.78 -15.32 -8.06
N GLY A 111 5.09 -16.47 -8.18
CA GLY A 111 5.48 -17.72 -7.57
C GLY A 111 4.89 -18.01 -6.19
N ALA A 112 3.75 -17.39 -5.84
CA ALA A 112 3.02 -17.79 -4.63
C ALA A 112 2.59 -19.25 -4.71
N ALA A 113 2.96 -20.05 -3.69
CA ALA A 113 2.71 -21.48 -3.67
C ALA A 113 1.27 -21.84 -3.30
N GLN A 114 0.55 -20.95 -2.61
CA GLN A 114 -0.77 -21.23 -2.04
C GLN A 114 -1.89 -20.50 -2.77
N ILE A 115 -3.10 -21.06 -2.73
CA ILE A 115 -4.31 -20.45 -3.29
C ILE A 115 -4.91 -19.54 -2.23
N CYS A 116 -5.19 -18.29 -2.61
CA CYS A 116 -5.85 -17.31 -1.74
C CYS A 116 -7.35 -17.24 -2.02
N ASP A 117 -8.14 -17.18 -0.97
CA ASP A 117 -9.59 -17.03 -1.03
C ASP A 117 -10.08 -15.61 -0.72
N LYS A 118 -9.30 -14.85 0.08
CA LYS A 118 -9.61 -13.49 0.49
C LYS A 118 -8.45 -12.53 0.26
N VAL A 119 -8.76 -11.30 -0.18
CA VAL A 119 -7.79 -10.23 -0.39
C VAL A 119 -8.26 -8.96 0.32
N ILE A 120 -7.44 -8.45 1.23
CA ILE A 120 -7.65 -7.14 1.84
C ILE A 120 -6.67 -6.15 1.21
N PHE A 121 -7.21 -5.20 0.46
CA PHE A 121 -6.47 -4.05 -0.06
C PHE A 121 -6.18 -3.06 1.06
N SER A 122 -4.99 -2.46 1.12
CA SER A 122 -4.71 -1.30 1.96
C SER A 122 -3.89 -0.28 1.19
N GLY A 123 -4.46 0.92 1.03
CA GLY A 123 -3.83 1.97 0.23
C GLY A 123 -4.62 3.28 0.27
N GLN A 124 -4.14 4.23 -0.53
CA GLN A 124 -4.87 5.47 -0.76
C GLN A 124 -5.98 5.26 -1.77
N ILE A 125 -7.10 5.96 -1.57
CA ILE A 125 -8.20 6.05 -2.52
C ILE A 125 -8.25 7.46 -3.12
N ARG A 126 -9.10 7.69 -4.10
CA ARG A 126 -9.31 9.03 -4.65
C ARG A 126 -9.96 9.95 -3.61
N HIS A 127 -9.40 11.14 -3.46
CA HIS A 127 -9.97 12.26 -2.71
C HIS A 127 -10.35 13.36 -3.69
N CYS A 128 -11.63 13.70 -3.77
CA CYS A 128 -12.14 14.71 -4.70
C CYS A 128 -11.64 14.53 -6.15
N GLY A 129 -11.55 13.29 -6.63
CA GLY A 129 -11.08 12.94 -7.97
C GLY A 129 -9.55 12.74 -8.10
N PHE A 130 -8.74 13.27 -7.19
CA PHE A 130 -7.28 13.10 -7.22
C PHE A 130 -6.86 11.75 -6.63
N TYR A 131 -5.91 11.10 -7.30
CA TYR A 131 -5.32 9.84 -6.86
C TYR A 131 -3.80 9.89 -6.93
N PHE A 132 -3.17 9.49 -5.84
CA PHE A 132 -1.76 9.16 -5.77
C PHE A 132 -1.53 8.25 -4.56
N SER A 133 -0.83 7.14 -4.76
CA SER A 133 -0.41 6.26 -3.67
C SER A 133 1.04 5.85 -3.89
N PRO A 134 1.94 6.14 -2.94
CA PRO A 134 3.33 5.69 -3.04
C PRO A 134 3.46 4.19 -2.89
N VAL A 135 2.51 3.56 -2.20
CA VAL A 135 2.44 2.11 -2.02
C VAL A 135 1.01 1.67 -1.78
N ASN A 136 0.63 0.55 -2.39
CA ASN A 136 -0.58 -0.20 -2.10
C ASN A 136 -0.19 -1.59 -1.63
N PHE A 137 -0.87 -2.08 -0.61
CA PHE A 137 -0.68 -3.43 -0.07
C PHE A 137 -1.91 -4.27 -0.35
N TYR A 138 -1.71 -5.53 -0.69
CA TYR A 138 -2.76 -6.52 -0.85
C TYR A 138 -2.40 -7.71 0.03
N PHE A 139 -3.10 -7.83 1.16
CA PHE A 139 -2.92 -8.92 2.11
C PHE A 139 -3.78 -10.10 1.66
N CYS A 140 -3.14 -11.20 1.37
CA CYS A 140 -3.75 -12.38 0.79
C CYS A 140 -3.88 -13.48 1.83
N TYR A 141 -5.08 -14.01 1.97
CA TYR A 141 -5.42 -14.99 2.99
C TYR A 141 -5.91 -16.29 2.37
N GLN A 142 -5.73 -17.37 3.10
CA GLN A 142 -6.36 -18.67 2.90
C GLN A 142 -6.93 -19.11 4.25
N GLN A 143 -8.22 -19.43 4.30
CA GLN A 143 -8.90 -19.86 5.54
C GLN A 143 -8.65 -18.92 6.74
N ASN A 144 -8.65 -17.59 6.51
CA ASN A 144 -8.35 -16.53 7.47
C ASN A 144 -6.89 -16.44 7.95
N GLU A 145 -5.99 -17.27 7.49
CA GLU A 145 -4.55 -17.12 7.72
C GLU A 145 -3.92 -16.30 6.59
N MET A 146 -3.13 -15.31 6.95
CA MET A 146 -2.38 -14.52 5.98
C MET A 146 -1.21 -15.34 5.45
N ILE A 147 -1.19 -15.57 4.14
CA ILE A 147 -0.14 -16.38 3.48
C ILE A 147 0.90 -15.53 2.76
N CYS A 148 0.49 -14.44 2.14
CA CYS A 148 1.42 -13.52 1.48
C CYS A 148 0.86 -12.11 1.43
N MET A 149 1.74 -11.17 1.09
CA MET A 149 1.39 -9.79 0.79
C MET A 149 1.98 -9.41 -0.57
N LEU A 150 1.16 -8.83 -1.44
CA LEU A 150 1.64 -8.15 -2.63
C LEU A 150 1.78 -6.65 -2.31
N ALA A 151 2.94 -6.08 -2.56
CA ALA A 151 3.20 -4.65 -2.42
C ALA A 151 3.41 -4.01 -3.79
N GLU A 152 2.47 -3.15 -4.21
CA GLU A 152 2.59 -2.33 -5.41
C GLU A 152 3.22 -0.99 -5.04
N VAL A 153 4.48 -0.79 -5.39
CA VAL A 153 5.28 0.40 -5.04
C VAL A 153 5.37 1.32 -6.24
N SER A 154 5.10 2.61 -6.04
CA SER A 154 5.23 3.66 -7.06
C SER A 154 6.47 4.50 -6.78
N ASN A 155 7.24 4.80 -7.82
CA ASN A 155 8.36 5.72 -7.70
C ASN A 155 7.97 7.16 -8.06
N THR A 156 8.74 8.10 -7.54
CA THR A 156 8.64 9.52 -7.85
C THR A 156 10.02 10.02 -8.25
N PRO A 157 10.20 10.76 -9.34
CA PRO A 157 9.17 11.41 -10.16
C PRO A 157 8.67 10.61 -11.38
N TRP A 158 9.17 9.40 -11.64
CA TRP A 158 8.94 8.69 -12.92
C TRP A 158 7.56 8.06 -13.03
N ASN A 159 6.80 7.97 -11.92
CA ASN A 159 5.46 7.36 -11.84
C ASN A 159 5.40 5.92 -12.39
N GLU A 160 6.51 5.21 -12.26
CA GLU A 160 6.57 3.77 -12.58
C GLU A 160 6.13 2.97 -11.36
N ARG A 161 5.66 1.75 -11.59
CA ARG A 161 5.18 0.85 -10.53
C ARG A 161 5.86 -0.49 -10.61
N HIS A 162 6.07 -1.08 -9.45
CA HIS A 162 6.64 -2.41 -9.31
C HIS A 162 5.94 -3.19 -8.21
N CYS A 163 5.68 -4.47 -8.47
CA CYS A 163 5.03 -5.37 -7.53
C CYS A 163 6.06 -6.30 -6.90
N TYR A 164 6.05 -6.35 -5.58
CA TYR A 164 6.84 -7.29 -4.77
C TYR A 164 5.92 -8.29 -4.10
N LEU A 165 6.23 -9.57 -4.25
CA LEU A 165 5.59 -10.63 -3.47
C LEU A 165 6.39 -10.86 -2.18
N VAL A 166 5.72 -10.75 -1.04
CA VAL A 166 6.27 -11.07 0.27
C VAL A 166 5.55 -12.30 0.79
N ASP A 167 6.21 -13.43 0.75
CA ASP A 167 5.73 -14.70 1.29
C ASP A 167 6.04 -14.76 2.79
N ILE A 168 5.00 -14.90 3.61
CA ILE A 168 5.14 -14.88 5.07
C ILE A 168 5.85 -16.11 5.61
N ALA A 169 5.66 -17.26 4.95
CA ALA A 169 6.24 -18.53 5.41
C ALA A 169 7.70 -18.70 4.97
N HIS A 170 8.10 -18.17 3.81
CA HIS A 170 9.35 -18.52 3.17
C HIS A 170 10.26 -17.34 2.81
N ARG A 171 9.73 -16.13 2.58
CA ARG A 171 10.49 -14.98 2.11
C ARG A 171 9.97 -13.66 2.64
N THR A 172 10.38 -13.28 3.83
CA THR A 172 10.25 -11.88 4.29
C THR A 172 11.35 -10.97 3.73
N GLN A 173 12.28 -11.53 2.94
CA GLN A 173 13.35 -10.80 2.25
C GLN A 173 13.12 -10.85 0.74
N THR A 174 13.22 -9.70 0.08
CA THR A 174 13.10 -9.56 -1.38
C THR A 174 14.22 -8.70 -1.93
N ASP A 175 14.76 -9.06 -3.10
CA ASP A 175 15.76 -8.25 -3.77
C ASP A 175 15.17 -6.91 -4.23
N LYS A 176 15.96 -5.85 -4.11
CA LYS A 176 15.56 -4.54 -4.58
C LYS A 176 15.86 -4.39 -6.07
N VAL A 177 14.87 -4.64 -6.90
CA VAL A 177 14.98 -4.56 -8.36
C VAL A 177 14.41 -3.28 -8.97
N PHE A 178 13.91 -2.36 -8.15
CA PHE A 178 13.22 -1.16 -8.61
C PHE A 178 13.66 0.11 -7.87
N HIS A 179 13.94 1.17 -8.62
CA HIS A 179 14.30 2.48 -8.08
C HIS A 179 13.07 3.21 -7.54
N VAL A 180 12.84 3.14 -6.23
CA VAL A 180 11.77 3.90 -5.56
C VAL A 180 12.16 5.37 -5.37
N SER A 181 13.45 5.65 -5.19
CA SER A 181 13.97 6.99 -4.96
C SER A 181 15.30 7.20 -5.68
N PRO A 182 15.52 8.36 -6.31
CA PRO A 182 16.78 8.67 -7.00
C PRO A 182 17.97 8.86 -6.04
N PHE A 183 17.78 8.72 -4.76
CA PHE A 183 18.83 8.86 -3.74
C PHE A 183 19.28 7.51 -3.16
N MET A 184 18.94 6.37 -3.80
CA MET A 184 19.26 5.02 -3.31
C MET A 184 19.64 4.10 -4.46
N ASN A 185 20.69 3.29 -4.27
CA ASN A 185 21.16 2.27 -5.22
C ASN A 185 20.24 1.04 -5.29
N LEU A 186 20.48 0.16 -6.28
CA LEU A 186 19.78 -1.13 -6.43
C LEU A 186 20.46 -2.27 -5.66
N ASP A 187 21.78 -2.20 -5.41
CA ASP A 187 22.56 -3.25 -4.72
C ASP A 187 22.16 -3.35 -3.24
N MET A 188 20.95 -3.79 -3.01
CA MET A 188 20.28 -3.87 -1.70
C MET A 188 19.17 -4.91 -1.75
N HIS A 189 18.77 -5.35 -0.57
CA HIS A 189 17.56 -6.15 -0.41
C HIS A 189 16.61 -5.51 0.61
N TYR A 190 15.32 -5.80 0.47
CA TYR A 190 14.28 -5.40 1.40
C TYR A 190 14.06 -6.50 2.44
N VAL A 191 14.01 -6.10 3.70
CA VAL A 191 13.52 -6.96 4.80
C VAL A 191 12.19 -6.41 5.27
N TRP A 192 11.16 -7.24 5.21
CA TRP A 192 9.78 -6.88 5.53
C TRP A 192 9.41 -7.38 6.92
N ARG A 193 8.71 -6.53 7.68
CA ARG A 193 8.04 -6.92 8.92
C ARG A 193 6.60 -6.46 8.84
N ILE A 194 5.65 -7.37 8.99
CA ILE A 194 4.26 -7.14 8.69
C ILE A 194 3.39 -7.59 9.86
N THR A 195 2.49 -6.71 10.28
CA THR A 195 1.30 -7.03 11.07
C THR A 195 0.10 -6.75 10.16
N PRO A 196 -0.64 -7.78 9.73
CA PRO A 196 -1.76 -7.61 8.80
C PRO A 196 -2.90 -6.80 9.40
N PRO A 197 -3.87 -6.35 8.57
CA PRO A 197 -5.05 -5.63 9.03
C PRO A 197 -5.81 -6.37 10.13
N GLY A 198 -5.91 -5.74 11.29
CA GLY A 198 -6.62 -6.18 12.49
C GLY A 198 -6.88 -4.95 13.35
N LYS A 199 -6.70 -5.03 14.67
CA LYS A 199 -6.71 -3.84 15.55
C LYS A 199 -5.63 -2.83 15.16
N HIS A 200 -4.49 -3.32 14.70
CA HIS A 200 -3.38 -2.55 14.16
C HIS A 200 -3.01 -3.10 12.78
N LEU A 201 -2.43 -2.25 11.96
CA LEU A 201 -1.77 -2.60 10.70
C LEU A 201 -0.39 -1.97 10.75
N ASN A 202 0.67 -2.80 10.69
CA ASN A 202 2.02 -2.30 10.67
C ASN A 202 2.77 -2.93 9.49
N VAL A 203 3.51 -2.10 8.76
CA VAL A 203 4.44 -2.56 7.72
C VAL A 203 5.75 -1.81 7.90
N THR A 204 6.83 -2.53 8.07
CA THR A 204 8.17 -1.96 8.09
C THR A 204 8.98 -2.58 6.95
N ILE A 205 9.66 -1.73 6.19
CA ILE A 205 10.54 -2.09 5.09
C ILE A 205 11.93 -1.58 5.47
N GLU A 206 12.90 -2.48 5.62
CA GLU A 206 14.31 -2.12 5.82
C GLU A 206 15.07 -2.36 4.53
N ASN A 207 15.83 -1.37 4.06
CA ASN A 207 16.78 -1.53 2.98
C ASN A 207 18.14 -1.86 3.58
N ARG A 208 18.68 -3.01 3.23
CA ARG A 208 19.97 -3.50 3.69
C ARG A 208 20.91 -3.75 2.51
N ASN A 209 22.21 -3.52 2.73
CA ASN A 209 23.25 -3.88 1.78
C ASN A 209 23.66 -5.35 1.95
N ASP A 210 24.61 -5.81 1.12
CA ASP A 210 25.13 -7.19 1.17
C ASP A 210 25.80 -7.54 2.51
N ASN A 211 26.31 -6.55 3.21
CA ASN A 211 26.86 -6.72 4.57
C ASN A 211 25.76 -6.73 5.66
N ASN A 212 24.49 -6.70 5.25
CA ASN A 212 23.34 -6.65 6.14
C ASN A 212 23.22 -5.35 6.97
N ASP A 213 23.95 -4.28 6.60
CA ASP A 213 23.83 -2.98 7.24
C ASP A 213 22.51 -2.32 6.81
N LYS A 214 21.78 -1.77 7.78
CA LYS A 214 20.55 -1.04 7.50
C LYS A 214 20.85 0.38 7.03
N LEU A 215 20.57 0.64 5.76
CA LEU A 215 20.82 1.95 5.12
C LEU A 215 19.61 2.88 5.22
N PHE A 216 18.42 2.30 5.17
CA PHE A 216 17.17 3.05 5.23
C PHE A 216 16.06 2.16 5.80
N ASP A 217 15.11 2.75 6.49
CA ASP A 217 13.86 2.10 6.81
C ASP A 217 12.66 3.03 6.64
N ALA A 218 11.53 2.44 6.26
CA ALA A 218 10.22 3.06 6.26
C ALA A 218 9.28 2.22 7.12
N SER A 219 8.59 2.84 8.06
CA SER A 219 7.63 2.17 8.91
C SER A 219 6.27 2.85 8.86
N LEU A 220 5.24 2.05 8.68
CA LEU A 220 3.82 2.42 8.72
C LEU A 220 3.20 1.77 9.96
N ALA A 221 2.66 2.58 10.87
CA ALA A 221 2.00 2.10 12.07
C ALA A 221 0.61 2.74 12.18
N LEU A 222 -0.42 1.93 12.02
CA LEU A 222 -1.80 2.37 11.92
C LEU A 222 -2.70 1.63 12.91
N THR A 223 -3.73 2.34 13.39
CA THR A 223 -4.78 1.81 14.26
C THR A 223 -6.12 1.87 13.55
N ARG A 224 -6.87 0.79 13.65
CA ARG A 224 -8.17 0.59 13.02
C ARG A 224 -9.26 1.44 13.66
N ARG A 225 -10.13 1.99 12.82
CA ARG A 225 -11.42 2.57 13.17
C ARG A 225 -12.51 1.88 12.32
N PRO A 226 -13.68 1.57 12.89
CA PRO A 226 -14.78 0.97 12.13
C PRO A 226 -15.25 1.89 10.99
N ILE A 227 -15.71 1.30 9.89
CA ILE A 227 -16.33 2.04 8.79
C ILE A 227 -17.80 2.30 9.15
N THR A 228 -18.10 3.58 9.39
CA THR A 228 -19.45 4.10 9.63
C THR A 228 -19.63 5.39 8.84
N ALA A 229 -20.87 5.86 8.67
CA ALA A 229 -21.11 7.14 8.02
C ALA A 229 -20.40 8.30 8.74
N SER A 230 -20.31 8.25 10.07
CA SER A 230 -19.62 9.23 10.90
C SER A 230 -18.10 9.17 10.72
N SER A 231 -17.49 7.98 10.79
CA SER A 231 -16.04 7.81 10.63
C SER A 231 -15.58 8.16 9.22
N MET A 232 -16.38 7.84 8.18
CA MET A 232 -16.10 8.25 6.80
C MET A 232 -16.15 9.77 6.63
N ARG A 233 -17.11 10.45 7.28
CA ARG A 233 -17.15 11.91 7.31
C ARG A 233 -15.95 12.49 8.02
N GLN A 234 -15.59 11.96 9.19
CA GLN A 234 -14.40 12.38 9.92
C GLN A 234 -13.13 12.15 9.10
N PHE A 235 -12.99 11.01 8.43
CA PHE A 235 -11.87 10.72 7.54
C PHE A 235 -11.76 11.79 6.44
N MET A 236 -12.86 12.12 5.76
CA MET A 236 -12.88 13.16 4.73
C MET A 236 -12.48 14.54 5.26
N LEU A 237 -12.95 14.93 6.46
CA LEU A 237 -12.69 16.24 7.05
C LEU A 237 -11.28 16.36 7.66
N SER A 238 -10.78 15.27 8.28
CA SER A 238 -9.46 15.25 8.93
C SER A 238 -8.31 15.12 7.93
N TYR A 239 -8.59 14.55 6.76
CA TYR A 239 -7.58 14.29 5.73
C TYR A 239 -8.02 14.82 4.35
N PRO A 240 -8.44 16.10 4.26
CA PRO A 240 -8.83 16.66 2.98
C PRO A 240 -7.61 16.69 2.06
N LEU A 241 -7.82 16.34 0.81
CA LEU A 241 -6.75 16.31 -0.19
C LEU A 241 -5.50 15.53 0.25
N MET A 242 -5.67 14.41 0.99
CA MET A 242 -4.57 13.57 1.48
C MET A 242 -3.58 13.24 0.36
N THR A 243 -4.08 12.89 -0.80
CA THR A 243 -3.28 12.61 -2.01
C THR A 243 -2.36 13.77 -2.37
N THR A 244 -2.87 15.01 -2.41
CA THR A 244 -2.07 16.21 -2.72
C THR A 244 -1.04 16.47 -1.63
N LYS A 245 -1.40 16.30 -0.36
CA LYS A 245 -0.48 16.47 0.77
C LYS A 245 0.68 15.47 0.71
N ILE A 246 0.42 14.22 0.37
CA ILE A 246 1.44 13.18 0.20
C ILE A 246 2.39 13.56 -0.95
N MET A 247 1.84 13.94 -2.12
CA MET A 247 2.64 14.37 -3.26
C MET A 247 3.56 15.53 -2.92
N LEU A 248 3.00 16.63 -2.40
CA LEU A 248 3.79 17.80 -2.01
C LEU A 248 4.85 17.45 -0.96
N GLY A 249 4.51 16.58 -0.01
CA GLY A 249 5.45 16.07 0.99
C GLY A 249 6.64 15.35 0.37
N ILE A 250 6.42 14.48 -0.61
CA ILE A 250 7.49 13.74 -1.31
C ILE A 250 8.44 14.71 -2.02
N TYR A 251 7.91 15.65 -2.81
CA TYR A 251 8.74 16.64 -3.51
C TYR A 251 9.50 17.56 -2.54
N TRP A 252 8.87 17.96 -1.44
CA TRP A 252 9.52 18.75 -0.38
C TRP A 252 10.67 17.99 0.28
N GLN A 253 10.50 16.70 0.55
CA GLN A 253 11.58 15.87 1.10
C GLN A 253 12.70 15.65 0.08
N ALA A 254 12.37 15.43 -1.20
CA ALA A 254 13.38 15.36 -2.25
C ALA A 254 14.22 16.64 -2.35
N LEU A 255 13.58 17.82 -2.29
CA LEU A 255 14.27 19.10 -2.26
C LEU A 255 15.20 19.24 -1.05
N LYS A 256 14.73 18.84 0.15
CA LYS A 256 15.58 18.86 1.35
C LYS A 256 16.80 17.94 1.22
N LEU A 257 16.65 16.75 0.66
CA LEU A 257 17.76 15.81 0.43
C LEU A 257 18.75 16.39 -0.58
N PHE A 258 18.26 17.02 -1.64
CA PHE A 258 19.08 17.73 -2.62
C PHE A 258 19.89 18.87 -1.98
N CYS A 259 19.23 19.73 -1.18
CA CYS A 259 19.90 20.82 -0.46
C CYS A 259 20.96 20.31 0.54
N LYS A 260 20.78 19.10 1.09
CA LYS A 260 21.75 18.42 1.96
C LYS A 260 22.88 17.75 1.20
N ARG A 261 22.97 17.95 -0.14
CA ARG A 261 23.99 17.37 -1.02
C ARG A 261 24.05 15.83 -0.96
N ILE A 262 22.94 15.17 -0.68
CA ILE A 262 22.87 13.70 -0.77
C ILE A 262 22.98 13.32 -2.25
N PRO A 263 23.88 12.38 -2.62
CA PRO A 263 24.13 12.03 -4.01
C PRO A 263 22.83 11.63 -4.73
N PHE A 264 22.60 12.23 -5.90
CA PHE A 264 21.53 11.83 -6.80
C PHE A 264 22.04 10.66 -7.65
N VAL A 265 21.44 9.50 -7.48
CA VAL A 265 21.71 8.32 -8.30
C VAL A 265 20.68 8.32 -9.43
N GLY A 266 21.13 8.51 -10.66
CA GLY A 266 20.27 8.46 -11.84
C GLY A 266 19.57 7.10 -11.97
N LYS A 267 18.56 7.02 -12.84
CA LYS A 267 17.84 5.77 -13.13
C LYS A 267 18.83 4.73 -13.67
N GLN A 268 19.09 3.67 -12.93
CA GLN A 268 19.83 2.50 -13.40
C GLN A 268 18.84 1.52 -14.00
N THR A 269 19.03 1.12 -15.24
CA THR A 269 18.30 0.01 -15.84
C THR A 269 18.91 -1.29 -15.35
N VAL A 270 18.10 -2.16 -14.79
CA VAL A 270 18.50 -3.55 -14.51
C VAL A 270 18.78 -4.19 -15.88
N LYS A 271 20.02 -4.60 -16.12
CA LYS A 271 20.34 -5.43 -17.28
C LYS A 271 19.61 -6.76 -17.06
N SER A 272 18.62 -7.05 -17.89
CA SER A 272 18.06 -8.39 -18.01
C SER A 272 19.16 -9.31 -18.51
N ASN A 273 19.62 -10.20 -17.66
CA ASN A 273 20.37 -11.39 -18.09
C ASN A 273 19.39 -12.43 -18.62
#